data_6430cde91ef3376d713ee3e038db31d9
#
_entry.id   6430cde91ef3376d713ee3e038db31d9
#
_cell.length_a   1.000
_cell.length_b   1.000
_cell.length_c   1.000
_cell.angle_alpha   90.00
_cell.angle_beta   90.00
_cell.angle_gamma   90.00
#
_symmetry.space_group_name_H-M   'P 1'
#
loop_
_entity.id
_entity.type
_entity.pdbx_description
1 polymer ?
#
loop_
_entity_poly.entity_id
_entity_poly.type
_entity_poly.pdbx_seq_one_letter_code
_entity_poly.pdbx_strand_id
1 'polypeptide(L)'
;SWAKGELYNYDPATGDARSCGTTASLCGVEQALESGDAIALDYAVRRDLMLHSVMAFLQGFPMLNSGDEIAQLNGWDYKSDPNRADDSRNLHRSAFNWENAKQRTQKGTLPNKLWQGMEELRKMRADECFAPDAWVTTWDAHNPGVLALVRKRGEETLVGLFNFTEYPAGAGLDALGGSYRSADGQPVWLADVELEPYQALLVKNV
;
A
#
# COMPACT_ATOMS: atom_id res chain seq x y z
N SER A 1 6.14 1.43 19.00
CA SER A 1 5.98 1.56 17.54
C SER A 1 5.42 0.27 16.98
N TRP A 2 4.45 0.33 16.10
CA TRP A 2 3.92 -0.83 15.40
C TRP A 2 4.83 -1.30 14.25
N ALA A 3 5.67 -0.43 13.70
CA ALA A 3 6.60 -0.77 12.62
C ALA A 3 7.82 -1.54 13.17
N LYS A 4 8.16 -2.66 12.52
CA LYS A 4 9.36 -3.43 12.78
C LYS A 4 10.33 -3.32 11.61
N GLY A 5 11.52 -2.84 11.90
CA GLY A 5 12.58 -2.63 10.93
C GLY A 5 13.85 -2.15 11.61
N GLU A 6 14.88 -1.91 10.82
CA GLU A 6 16.16 -1.37 11.26
C GLU A 6 16.57 -0.16 10.44
N LEU A 7 17.47 0.63 10.96
CA LEU A 7 18.06 1.75 10.24
C LEU A 7 19.33 1.30 9.50
N TYR A 8 19.51 1.81 8.31
CA TYR A 8 20.71 1.63 7.50
C TYR A 8 21.34 2.99 7.18
N ASN A 9 22.65 3.08 7.26
CA ASN A 9 23.41 4.32 7.04
C ASN A 9 22.88 5.49 7.91
N TYR A 10 22.69 5.25 9.20
CA TYR A 10 22.34 6.32 10.13
C TYR A 10 23.47 7.33 10.23
N ASP A 11 23.17 8.60 9.94
CA ASP A 11 24.07 9.72 10.13
C ASP A 11 23.71 10.48 11.42
N PRO A 12 24.51 10.38 12.47
CA PRO A 12 24.21 11.05 13.75
C PRO A 12 24.27 12.58 13.68
N ALA A 13 24.95 13.16 12.67
CA ALA A 13 25.05 14.61 12.52
C ALA A 13 23.75 15.22 11.96
N THR A 14 23.08 14.51 11.07
CA THR A 14 21.83 14.97 10.41
C THR A 14 20.59 14.27 10.94
N GLY A 15 20.74 13.12 11.60
CA GLY A 15 19.64 12.23 11.97
C GLY A 15 19.07 11.45 10.77
N ASP A 16 19.69 11.56 9.60
CA ASP A 16 19.23 10.87 8.39
C ASP A 16 19.53 9.37 8.44
N ALA A 17 18.62 8.58 7.91
CA ALA A 17 18.74 7.14 7.83
C ALA A 17 17.79 6.55 6.77
N ARG A 18 18.09 5.35 6.32
CA ARG A 18 17.16 4.55 5.49
C ARG A 18 16.53 3.45 6.33
N SER A 19 15.24 3.25 6.20
CA SER A 19 14.54 2.13 6.84
C SER A 19 14.77 0.84 6.06
N CYS A 20 15.10 -0.23 6.78
CA CYS A 20 15.19 -1.59 6.27
C CYS A 20 14.12 -2.46 6.92
N GLY A 21 13.46 -3.27 6.13
CA GLY A 21 12.39 -4.18 6.53
C GLY A 21 11.55 -4.58 5.34
N THR A 22 10.79 -5.66 5.46
CA THR A 22 9.73 -5.99 4.48
C THR A 22 8.57 -5.02 4.63
N THR A 23 7.81 -4.77 3.58
CA THR A 23 6.66 -3.86 3.62
C THR A 23 5.67 -4.31 4.69
N ALA A 24 5.36 -5.60 4.77
CA ALA A 24 4.47 -6.15 5.79
C ALA A 24 4.94 -5.84 7.23
N SER A 25 6.24 -6.03 7.53
CA SER A 25 6.78 -5.74 8.87
C SER A 25 6.81 -4.25 9.18
N LEU A 26 7.18 -3.42 8.20
CA LEU A 26 7.15 -1.96 8.33
C LEU A 26 5.74 -1.40 8.48
N CYS A 27 4.74 -2.05 7.87
CA CYS A 27 3.32 -1.72 8.03
C CYS A 27 2.70 -2.24 9.33
N GLY A 28 3.42 -3.02 10.12
CA GLY A 28 2.98 -3.48 11.45
C GLY A 28 2.41 -4.89 11.50
N VAL A 29 2.42 -5.62 10.39
CA VAL A 29 1.91 -7.02 10.34
C VAL A 29 2.65 -7.91 11.34
N GLU A 30 3.98 -7.83 11.37
CA GLU A 30 4.80 -8.64 12.27
C GLU A 30 4.49 -8.35 13.74
N GLN A 31 4.39 -7.07 14.12
CA GLN A 31 4.06 -6.67 15.49
C GLN A 31 2.65 -7.13 15.90
N ALA A 32 1.68 -7.02 15.01
CA ALA A 32 0.31 -7.43 15.27
C ALA A 32 0.18 -8.96 15.44
N LEU A 33 0.92 -9.75 14.65
CA LEU A 33 0.98 -11.20 14.81
C LEU A 33 1.61 -11.61 16.13
N GLU A 34 2.71 -10.96 16.54
CA GLU A 34 3.37 -11.25 17.82
C GLU A 34 2.51 -10.91 19.03
N SER A 35 1.75 -9.82 18.97
CA SER A 35 0.85 -9.41 20.05
C SER A 35 -0.48 -10.18 20.06
N GLY A 36 -0.83 -10.86 18.96
CA GLY A 36 -2.14 -11.49 18.77
C GLY A 36 -3.29 -10.51 18.62
N ASP A 37 -2.99 -9.23 18.28
CA ASP A 37 -4.00 -8.18 18.14
C ASP A 37 -4.61 -8.19 16.73
N ALA A 38 -5.83 -8.72 16.64
CA ALA A 38 -6.55 -8.84 15.37
C ALA A 38 -6.95 -7.48 14.75
N ILE A 39 -7.19 -6.46 15.56
CA ILE A 39 -7.53 -5.11 15.08
C ILE A 39 -6.27 -4.45 14.50
N ALA A 40 -5.16 -4.54 15.23
CA ALA A 40 -3.87 -4.05 14.74
C ALA A 40 -3.45 -4.77 13.44
N LEU A 41 -3.74 -6.07 13.31
CA LEU A 41 -3.46 -6.84 12.10
C LEU A 41 -4.30 -6.35 10.92
N ASP A 42 -5.59 -6.08 11.11
CA ASP A 42 -6.45 -5.54 10.06
C ASP A 42 -5.92 -4.17 9.57
N TYR A 43 -5.57 -3.27 10.49
CA TYR A 43 -4.98 -1.98 10.15
C TYR A 43 -3.64 -2.10 9.44
N ALA A 44 -2.79 -3.05 9.85
CA ALA A 44 -1.51 -3.30 9.21
C ALA A 44 -1.67 -3.77 7.76
N VAL A 45 -2.62 -4.68 7.51
CA VAL A 45 -2.96 -5.16 6.16
C VAL A 45 -3.51 -4.03 5.28
N ARG A 46 -4.43 -3.22 5.82
CA ARG A 46 -4.98 -2.05 5.10
C ARG A 46 -3.88 -1.06 4.74
N ARG A 47 -2.96 -0.77 5.66
CA ARG A 47 -1.82 0.15 5.45
C ARG A 47 -0.89 -0.37 4.37
N ASP A 48 -0.58 -1.65 4.38
CA ASP A 48 0.25 -2.31 3.37
C ASP A 48 -0.40 -2.18 1.98
N LEU A 49 -1.66 -2.59 1.85
CA LEU A 49 -2.40 -2.50 0.59
C LEU A 49 -2.61 -1.05 0.12
N MET A 50 -2.82 -0.10 1.04
CA MET A 50 -2.94 1.32 0.70
C MET A 50 -1.64 1.86 0.11
N LEU A 51 -0.48 1.56 0.70
CA LEU A 51 0.83 1.98 0.17
C LEU A 51 1.11 1.35 -1.21
N HIS A 52 0.80 0.07 -1.40
CA HIS A 52 0.90 -0.58 -2.70
C HIS A 52 -0.08 0.02 -3.73
N SER A 53 -1.27 0.43 -3.28
CA SER A 53 -2.24 1.13 -4.14
C SER A 53 -1.72 2.47 -4.62
N VAL A 54 -1.10 3.27 -3.75
CA VAL A 54 -0.44 4.52 -4.13
C VAL A 54 0.66 4.25 -5.16
N MET A 55 1.56 3.30 -4.88
CA MET A 55 2.64 2.94 -5.80
C MET A 55 2.09 2.47 -7.16
N ALA A 56 1.07 1.62 -7.15
CA ALA A 56 0.43 1.12 -8.36
C ALA A 56 -0.30 2.23 -9.14
N PHE A 57 -0.79 3.27 -8.45
CA PHE A 57 -1.49 4.40 -9.07
C PHE A 57 -0.55 5.41 -9.71
N LEU A 58 0.67 5.54 -9.23
CA LEU A 58 1.67 6.46 -9.77
C LEU A 58 2.09 6.11 -11.21
N GLN A 59 2.70 7.06 -11.89
CA GLN A 59 3.23 6.86 -13.25
C GLN A 59 4.48 5.98 -13.22
N GLY A 60 4.68 5.20 -14.28
CA GLY A 60 5.81 4.30 -14.42
C GLY A 60 5.46 2.84 -14.13
N PHE A 61 6.49 2.04 -13.88
CA PHE A 61 6.35 0.63 -13.56
C PHE A 61 6.38 0.42 -12.04
N PRO A 62 5.31 -0.11 -11.44
CA PRO A 62 5.32 -0.46 -10.03
C PRO A 62 6.30 -1.61 -9.80
N MET A 63 7.21 -1.44 -8.86
CA MET A 63 8.21 -2.45 -8.49
C MET A 63 7.81 -3.08 -7.16
N LEU A 64 7.42 -4.34 -7.18
CA LEU A 64 7.16 -5.13 -5.98
C LEU A 64 8.44 -5.83 -5.54
N ASN A 65 8.71 -5.84 -4.25
CA ASN A 65 9.73 -6.71 -3.71
C ASN A 65 9.18 -8.13 -3.61
N SER A 66 10.02 -9.13 -3.92
CA SER A 66 9.59 -10.53 -3.82
C SER A 66 9.19 -10.87 -2.39
N GLY A 67 7.96 -11.30 -2.20
CA GLY A 67 7.36 -11.59 -0.91
C GLY A 67 6.31 -10.58 -0.42
N ASP A 68 6.26 -9.37 -0.99
CA ASP A 68 5.22 -8.39 -0.63
C ASP A 68 3.82 -8.98 -0.84
N GLU A 69 3.63 -9.71 -1.94
CA GLU A 69 2.36 -10.32 -2.34
C GLU A 69 1.85 -11.45 -1.40
N ILE A 70 2.70 -11.91 -0.50
CA ILE A 70 2.38 -12.99 0.45
C ILE A 70 2.60 -12.58 1.92
N ALA A 71 2.73 -11.30 2.19
CA ALA A 71 3.04 -10.77 3.52
C ALA A 71 4.31 -11.36 4.16
N GLN A 72 5.39 -11.48 3.37
CA GLN A 72 6.65 -11.97 3.91
C GLN A 72 7.18 -11.02 4.99
N LEU A 73 7.51 -11.59 6.15
CA LEU A 73 8.04 -10.85 7.30
C LEU A 73 9.57 -10.71 7.22
N ASN A 74 10.11 -9.91 8.11
CA ASN A 74 11.56 -9.74 8.27
C ASN A 74 12.27 -11.06 8.56
N GLY A 75 13.45 -11.22 7.98
CA GLY A 75 14.34 -12.36 8.25
C GLY A 75 15.40 -12.02 9.29
N TRP A 76 15.06 -12.09 10.55
CA TRP A 76 15.96 -11.74 11.67
C TRP A 76 17.15 -12.69 11.86
N ASP A 77 17.12 -13.87 11.23
CA ASP A 77 18.16 -14.88 11.24
C ASP A 77 19.48 -14.40 10.64
N TYR A 78 19.47 -13.34 9.79
CA TYR A 78 20.70 -12.79 9.21
C TYR A 78 21.70 -12.32 10.27
N LYS A 79 21.23 -11.93 11.47
CA LYS A 79 22.11 -11.51 12.58
C LYS A 79 22.99 -12.63 13.14
N SER A 80 22.63 -13.87 12.88
CA SER A 80 23.41 -15.06 13.29
C SER A 80 24.48 -15.43 12.27
N ASP A 81 24.49 -14.84 11.08
CA ASP A 81 25.47 -15.07 10.03
C ASP A 81 26.56 -13.95 10.09
N PRO A 82 27.80 -14.29 10.46
CA PRO A 82 28.89 -13.30 10.56
C PRO A 82 29.17 -12.53 9.27
N ASN A 83 28.80 -13.06 8.10
CA ASN A 83 29.00 -12.40 6.81
C ASN A 83 27.86 -11.43 6.46
N ARG A 84 26.77 -11.45 7.22
CA ARG A 84 25.56 -10.68 6.94
C ARG A 84 25.12 -9.76 8.08
N ALA A 85 25.55 -10.06 9.31
CA ALA A 85 25.08 -9.42 10.54
C ALA A 85 25.24 -7.90 10.57
N ASP A 86 26.28 -7.37 9.92
CA ASP A 86 26.60 -5.94 9.89
C ASP A 86 25.80 -5.15 8.83
N ASP A 87 24.98 -5.82 8.01
CA ASP A 87 24.20 -5.18 6.97
C ASP A 87 22.70 -5.38 7.19
N SER A 88 22.04 -4.38 7.77
CA SER A 88 20.60 -4.39 8.05
C SER A 88 19.71 -4.56 6.81
N ARG A 89 20.24 -4.35 5.59
CA ARG A 89 19.50 -4.63 4.36
C ARG A 89 19.18 -6.11 4.19
N ASN A 90 19.90 -6.99 4.87
CA ASN A 90 19.62 -8.43 4.87
C ASN A 90 18.29 -8.77 5.56
N LEU A 91 17.73 -7.86 6.35
CA LEU A 91 16.45 -8.02 7.03
C LEU A 91 15.29 -8.31 6.04
N HIS A 92 15.28 -7.63 4.88
CA HIS A 92 14.27 -7.82 3.84
C HIS A 92 14.78 -8.64 2.64
N ARG A 93 15.93 -9.31 2.77
CA ARG A 93 16.55 -10.15 1.73
C ARG A 93 16.60 -11.63 2.11
N SER A 94 15.68 -12.05 2.97
CA SER A 94 15.54 -13.46 3.32
C SER A 94 15.04 -14.29 2.13
N ALA A 95 15.22 -15.60 2.20
CA ALA A 95 14.69 -16.51 1.20
C ALA A 95 13.16 -16.35 1.09
N PHE A 96 12.63 -16.51 -0.12
CA PHE A 96 11.20 -16.42 -0.38
C PHE A 96 10.41 -17.47 0.42
N ASN A 97 9.35 -17.05 1.09
CA ASN A 97 8.56 -17.92 1.94
C ASN A 97 7.54 -18.75 1.13
N TRP A 98 7.97 -19.92 0.66
CA TRP A 98 7.12 -20.83 -0.12
C TRP A 98 5.92 -21.37 0.66
N GLU A 99 5.97 -21.45 1.99
CA GLU A 99 4.83 -21.90 2.80
C GLU A 99 3.72 -20.83 2.82
N ASN A 100 4.07 -19.55 2.95
CA ASN A 100 3.12 -18.46 2.76
C ASN A 100 2.57 -18.45 1.32
N ALA A 101 3.43 -18.67 0.34
CA ALA A 101 3.01 -18.70 -1.07
C ALA A 101 1.94 -19.78 -1.35
N LYS A 102 2.01 -20.93 -0.70
CA LYS A 102 0.99 -21.97 -0.80
C LYS A 102 -0.37 -21.53 -0.22
N GLN A 103 -0.35 -20.62 0.76
CA GLN A 103 -1.58 -20.14 1.42
C GLN A 103 -2.29 -19.01 0.64
N ARG A 104 -1.69 -18.45 -0.41
CA ARG A 104 -2.27 -17.32 -1.18
C ARG A 104 -3.65 -17.61 -1.78
N THR A 105 -3.98 -18.89 -2.00
CA THR A 105 -5.29 -19.32 -2.49
C THR A 105 -6.24 -19.81 -1.38
N GLN A 106 -5.78 -19.83 -0.14
CA GLN A 106 -6.57 -20.29 1.01
C GLN A 106 -7.31 -19.11 1.63
N LYS A 107 -8.62 -19.03 1.37
CA LYS A 107 -9.46 -17.90 1.80
C LYS A 107 -9.32 -17.62 3.30
N GLY A 108 -9.12 -16.35 3.63
CA GLY A 108 -9.06 -15.85 5.02
C GLY A 108 -7.66 -15.87 5.64
N THR A 109 -6.66 -16.50 5.01
CA THR A 109 -5.28 -16.40 5.47
C THR A 109 -4.69 -15.03 5.16
N LEU A 110 -3.67 -14.63 5.91
CA LEU A 110 -2.97 -13.37 5.68
C LEU A 110 -2.33 -13.30 4.26
N PRO A 111 -1.60 -14.33 3.78
CA PRO A 111 -1.11 -14.34 2.40
C PRO A 111 -2.22 -14.22 1.36
N ASN A 112 -3.41 -14.81 1.60
CA ASN A 112 -4.55 -14.67 0.70
C ASN A 112 -5.06 -13.23 0.63
N LYS A 113 -5.16 -12.53 1.77
CA LYS A 113 -5.63 -11.14 1.81
C LYS A 113 -4.72 -10.22 0.99
N LEU A 114 -3.41 -10.32 1.18
CA LEU A 114 -2.43 -9.52 0.42
C LEU A 114 -2.48 -9.89 -1.07
N TRP A 115 -2.45 -11.18 -1.40
CA TRP A 115 -2.53 -11.64 -2.78
C TRP A 115 -3.77 -11.12 -3.50
N GLN A 116 -4.95 -11.20 -2.87
CA GLN A 116 -6.19 -10.70 -3.45
C GLN A 116 -6.12 -9.18 -3.69
N GLY A 117 -5.63 -8.41 -2.73
CA GLY A 117 -5.45 -6.97 -2.89
C GLY A 117 -4.50 -6.63 -4.05
N MET A 118 -3.36 -7.33 -4.16
CA MET A 118 -2.41 -7.13 -5.28
C MET A 118 -3.03 -7.52 -6.64
N GLU A 119 -3.85 -8.56 -6.70
CA GLU A 119 -4.57 -8.93 -7.94
C GLU A 119 -5.59 -7.86 -8.35
N GLU A 120 -6.27 -7.21 -7.40
CA GLU A 120 -7.15 -6.08 -7.73
C GLU A 120 -6.34 -4.88 -8.27
N LEU A 121 -5.19 -4.58 -7.70
CA LEU A 121 -4.29 -3.54 -8.23
C LEU A 121 -3.78 -3.88 -9.64
N ARG A 122 -3.44 -5.14 -9.89
CA ARG A 122 -3.04 -5.59 -11.23
C ARG A 122 -4.17 -5.42 -12.25
N LYS A 123 -5.41 -5.75 -11.87
CA LYS A 123 -6.59 -5.54 -12.73
C LYS A 123 -6.82 -4.06 -13.00
N MET A 124 -6.75 -3.21 -11.98
CA MET A 124 -6.88 -1.76 -12.12
C MET A 124 -5.88 -1.21 -13.15
N ARG A 125 -4.64 -1.67 -13.11
CA ARG A 125 -3.60 -1.21 -14.05
C ARG A 125 -3.80 -1.63 -15.52
N ALA A 126 -4.78 -2.47 -15.81
CA ALA A 126 -5.22 -2.75 -17.18
C ALA A 126 -6.11 -1.64 -17.76
N ASP A 127 -6.53 -0.66 -16.95
CA ASP A 127 -7.33 0.48 -17.41
C ASP A 127 -6.51 1.42 -18.32
N GLU A 128 -7.18 2.00 -19.31
CA GLU A 128 -6.57 2.91 -20.27
C GLU A 128 -5.92 4.15 -19.64
N CYS A 129 -6.39 4.58 -18.48
CA CYS A 129 -5.77 5.65 -17.71
C CYS A 129 -4.33 5.35 -17.23
N PHE A 130 -3.84 4.11 -17.41
CA PHE A 130 -2.45 3.74 -17.14
C PHE A 130 -1.58 3.65 -18.41
N ALA A 131 -2.12 3.95 -19.58
CA ALA A 131 -1.34 3.99 -20.82
C ALA A 131 -0.19 5.03 -20.72
N PRO A 132 0.89 4.87 -21.50
CA PRO A 132 2.05 5.76 -21.43
C PRO A 132 1.77 7.24 -21.72
N ASP A 133 0.72 7.52 -22.48
CA ASP A 133 0.25 8.87 -22.84
C ASP A 133 -0.74 9.47 -21.82
N ALA A 134 -1.17 8.70 -20.83
CA ALA A 134 -1.96 9.21 -19.72
C ALA A 134 -1.08 10.03 -18.76
N TRP A 135 -1.65 11.04 -18.13
CA TRP A 135 -0.95 11.82 -17.12
C TRP A 135 -1.56 11.62 -15.73
N VAL A 136 -0.78 11.86 -14.70
CA VAL A 136 -1.19 11.80 -13.30
C VAL A 136 -0.82 13.11 -12.60
N THR A 137 -1.71 13.59 -11.75
CA THR A 137 -1.49 14.77 -10.91
C THR A 137 -2.06 14.58 -9.53
N THR A 138 -1.58 15.36 -8.59
CA THR A 138 -2.23 15.51 -7.27
C THR A 138 -3.44 16.42 -7.39
N TRP A 139 -4.43 16.20 -6.52
CA TRP A 139 -5.59 17.07 -6.35
C TRP A 139 -5.76 17.41 -4.87
N ASP A 140 -6.30 18.59 -4.58
CA ASP A 140 -6.57 18.96 -3.19
C ASP A 140 -7.81 18.20 -2.69
N ALA A 141 -7.63 17.38 -1.68
CA ALA A 141 -8.71 16.64 -1.02
C ALA A 141 -9.34 17.43 0.14
N HIS A 142 -8.89 18.66 0.40
CA HIS A 142 -9.28 19.50 1.54
C HIS A 142 -9.05 18.83 2.91
N ASN A 143 -8.19 17.81 2.93
CA ASN A 143 -7.81 17.07 4.13
C ASN A 143 -6.33 16.66 4.06
N PRO A 144 -5.46 17.14 4.96
CA PRO A 144 -4.03 16.84 4.93
C PRO A 144 -3.70 15.37 5.20
N GLY A 145 -4.63 14.57 5.75
CA GLY A 145 -4.47 13.13 5.94
C GLY A 145 -4.83 12.29 4.72
N VAL A 146 -5.37 12.91 3.66
CA VAL A 146 -5.81 12.22 2.44
C VAL A 146 -5.00 12.66 1.24
N LEU A 147 -4.34 11.73 0.57
CA LEU A 147 -3.75 11.95 -0.75
C LEU A 147 -4.80 11.68 -1.83
N ALA A 148 -5.04 12.67 -2.69
CA ALA A 148 -5.84 12.50 -3.89
C ALA A 148 -4.94 12.53 -5.13
N LEU A 149 -5.06 11.52 -5.98
CA LEU A 149 -4.40 11.41 -7.27
C LEU A 149 -5.44 11.27 -8.38
N VAL A 150 -5.25 12.00 -9.46
CA VAL A 150 -6.12 11.97 -10.63
C VAL A 150 -5.31 11.56 -11.85
N ARG A 151 -5.77 10.54 -12.56
CA ARG A 151 -5.23 10.11 -13.85
C ARG A 151 -6.23 10.46 -14.94
N LYS A 152 -5.71 10.96 -16.07
CA LYS A 152 -6.56 11.29 -17.24
C LYS A 152 -5.94 10.78 -18.52
N ARG A 153 -6.83 10.27 -19.41
CA ARG A 153 -6.51 9.97 -20.81
C ARG A 153 -7.72 10.28 -21.67
N GLY A 154 -7.64 11.33 -22.48
CA GLY A 154 -8.82 11.83 -23.19
C GLY A 154 -9.94 12.23 -22.24
N GLU A 155 -11.11 11.66 -22.41
CA GLU A 155 -12.29 11.88 -21.54
C GLU A 155 -12.30 10.94 -20.31
N GLU A 156 -11.46 9.91 -20.28
CA GLU A 156 -11.38 8.98 -19.19
C GLU A 156 -10.65 9.59 -18.00
N THR A 157 -11.24 9.46 -16.82
CA THR A 157 -10.68 9.95 -15.56
C THR A 157 -10.77 8.87 -14.50
N LEU A 158 -9.64 8.55 -13.89
CA LEU A 158 -9.52 7.66 -12.75
C LEU A 158 -9.01 8.46 -11.56
N VAL A 159 -9.69 8.36 -10.42
CA VAL A 159 -9.33 9.05 -9.17
C VAL A 159 -8.97 8.03 -8.12
N GLY A 160 -7.86 8.24 -7.44
CA GLY A 160 -7.43 7.51 -6.26
C GLY A 160 -7.45 8.40 -5.04
N LEU A 161 -8.15 8.00 -4.00
CA LEU A 161 -8.18 8.62 -2.68
C LEU A 161 -7.55 7.67 -1.67
N PHE A 162 -6.56 8.15 -0.90
CA PHE A 162 -5.76 7.34 0.00
C PHE A 162 -5.74 7.99 1.38
N ASN A 163 -6.38 7.37 2.35
CA ASN A 163 -6.37 7.83 3.74
C ASN A 163 -5.11 7.31 4.46
N PHE A 164 -4.20 8.22 4.81
CA PHE A 164 -2.96 7.90 5.53
C PHE A 164 -3.12 7.89 7.04
N THR A 165 -4.34 8.01 7.55
CA THR A 165 -4.61 8.10 8.98
C THR A 165 -5.24 6.82 9.53
N GLU A 166 -5.12 6.64 10.84
CA GLU A 166 -5.76 5.55 11.59
C GLU A 166 -7.23 5.86 11.95
N TYR A 167 -7.76 6.97 11.45
CA TYR A 167 -9.12 7.44 11.69
C TYR A 167 -9.91 7.53 10.38
N PRO A 168 -11.24 7.47 10.41
CA PRO A 168 -12.06 7.86 9.27
C PRO A 168 -11.71 9.29 8.84
N ALA A 169 -11.64 9.53 7.53
CA ALA A 169 -11.24 10.81 6.97
C ALA A 169 -12.16 11.25 5.84
N GLY A 170 -12.75 12.44 5.98
CA GLY A 170 -13.51 13.07 4.92
C GLY A 170 -12.60 13.65 3.84
N ALA A 171 -13.03 13.60 2.59
CA ALA A 171 -12.36 14.23 1.45
C ALA A 171 -13.40 14.83 0.50
N GLY A 172 -13.09 15.98 -0.12
CA GLY A 172 -13.96 16.64 -1.08
C GLY A 172 -13.19 17.03 -2.35
N LEU A 173 -13.66 16.55 -3.51
CA LEU A 173 -13.12 16.88 -4.82
C LEU A 173 -14.21 17.46 -5.74
N ASP A 174 -15.03 18.35 -5.23
CA ASP A 174 -16.17 18.98 -5.90
C ASP A 174 -15.77 19.71 -7.21
N ALA A 175 -14.57 20.31 -7.23
CA ALA A 175 -14.02 20.95 -8.41
C ALA A 175 -13.69 20.00 -9.57
N LEU A 176 -13.70 18.68 -9.34
CA LEU A 176 -13.42 17.70 -10.39
C LEU A 176 -14.62 17.48 -11.33
N GLY A 177 -15.84 17.70 -10.84
CA GLY A 177 -17.08 17.52 -11.60
C GLY A 177 -17.33 16.08 -12.06
N GLY A 178 -18.47 15.83 -12.68
CA GLY A 178 -18.80 14.53 -13.28
C GLY A 178 -19.42 13.51 -12.33
N SER A 179 -19.75 12.34 -12.87
CA SER A 179 -20.27 11.19 -12.13
C SER A 179 -19.21 10.10 -12.07
N TYR A 180 -19.06 9.48 -10.91
CA TYR A 180 -18.01 8.48 -10.68
C TYR A 180 -18.60 7.19 -10.09
N ARG A 181 -17.91 6.07 -10.37
CA ARG A 181 -18.23 4.76 -9.78
C ARG A 181 -16.97 4.11 -9.23
N SER A 182 -17.13 3.40 -8.13
CA SER A 182 -16.13 2.49 -7.58
C SER A 182 -15.98 1.20 -8.41
N ALA A 183 -14.98 0.40 -8.11
CA ALA A 183 -14.70 -0.84 -8.85
C ALA A 183 -15.85 -1.85 -8.80
N ASP A 184 -16.67 -1.85 -7.74
CA ASP A 184 -17.89 -2.67 -7.61
C ASP A 184 -19.12 -2.03 -8.26
N GLY A 185 -18.95 -0.91 -8.97
CA GLY A 185 -20.00 -0.23 -9.74
C GLY A 185 -20.89 0.71 -8.92
N GLN A 186 -20.61 0.92 -7.62
CA GLN A 186 -21.39 1.83 -6.80
C GLN A 186 -21.11 3.29 -7.17
N PRO A 187 -22.15 4.15 -7.20
CA PRO A 187 -21.95 5.57 -7.42
C PRO A 187 -21.17 6.20 -6.26
N VAL A 188 -20.25 7.09 -6.57
CA VAL A 188 -19.44 7.82 -5.58
C VAL A 188 -19.58 9.31 -5.86
N TRP A 189 -19.93 10.07 -4.84
CA TRP A 189 -20.01 11.53 -4.91
C TRP A 189 -18.69 12.13 -4.40
N LEU A 190 -17.86 12.57 -5.31
CA LEU A 190 -16.53 13.09 -4.99
C LEU A 190 -16.52 14.39 -4.17
N ALA A 191 -17.63 15.13 -4.10
CA ALA A 191 -17.71 16.33 -3.27
C ALA A 191 -17.76 16.03 -1.75
N ASP A 192 -18.13 14.82 -1.37
CA ASP A 192 -18.24 14.41 0.05
C ASP A 192 -18.02 12.90 0.16
N VAL A 193 -16.77 12.52 0.34
CA VAL A 193 -16.35 11.12 0.47
C VAL A 193 -15.83 10.88 1.87
N GLU A 194 -16.33 9.86 2.55
CA GLU A 194 -15.75 9.35 3.79
C GLU A 194 -14.92 8.10 3.51
N LEU A 195 -13.69 8.09 3.98
CA LEU A 195 -12.73 7.00 3.85
C LEU A 195 -12.51 6.35 5.19
N GLU A 196 -12.58 5.03 5.25
CA GLU A 196 -12.17 4.25 6.41
C GLU A 196 -10.66 4.41 6.71
N PRO A 197 -10.19 4.08 7.93
CA PRO A 197 -8.77 4.06 8.25
C PRO A 197 -7.94 3.29 7.24
N TYR A 198 -6.89 3.92 6.70
CA TYR A 198 -5.99 3.35 5.70
C TYR A 198 -6.68 2.84 4.43
N GLN A 199 -7.85 3.34 4.11
CA GLN A 199 -8.55 2.96 2.88
C GLN A 199 -7.89 3.58 1.66
N ALA A 200 -7.76 2.77 0.60
CA ALA A 200 -7.59 3.21 -0.78
C ALA A 200 -8.92 3.07 -1.51
N LEU A 201 -9.48 4.18 -1.99
CA LEU A 201 -10.69 4.19 -2.81
C LEU A 201 -10.34 4.61 -4.23
N LEU A 202 -10.68 3.76 -5.19
CA LEU A 202 -10.44 3.99 -6.61
C LEU A 202 -11.77 4.12 -7.33
N VAL A 203 -11.95 5.22 -8.07
CA VAL A 203 -13.19 5.51 -8.77
C VAL A 203 -12.92 6.00 -10.18
N LYS A 204 -13.79 5.61 -11.11
CA LYS A 204 -13.71 5.98 -12.52
C LYS A 204 -14.92 6.80 -12.92
N ASN A 205 -14.73 7.81 -13.81
CA ASN A 205 -15.85 8.54 -14.38
C ASN A 205 -16.71 7.65 -15.28
N VAL A 206 -17.98 8.04 -15.42
CA VAL A 206 -19.03 7.33 -16.20
C VAL A 206 -19.49 8.18 -17.36
#